data_84b87d0909a251fe7c75075734a49a80
#
_entry.id   84b87d0909a251fe7c75075734a49a80
#
_cell.length_a   1.000
_cell.length_b   1.000
_cell.length_c   1.000
_cell.angle_alpha   90.00
_cell.angle_beta   90.00
_cell.angle_gamma   90.00
#
_symmetry.space_group_name_H-M   'P 1'
#
loop_
_entity.id
_entity.type
_entity.pdbx_description
1 polymer ?
#
loop_
_entity_poly.entity_id
_entity_poly.type
_entity_poly.pdbx_seq_one_letter_code
_entity_poly.pdbx_strand_id
1 'polypeptide(L)'
;MKTYLVGGAVRDKLLGIPVKDRDWVVVGATPEEMIKEGFKAVGEDFPVFLHPKTKEEYALARTERKSGKGYKGFVFFSSPDVTLEDDLKRRDLTINAIAEDEYGNLIDPYSGEADLKNGVLRHVSSAFVEDPLRVLRVARFAACFGFKISDETMQLLKIISKSDELDALVPERVW
;
A
#
# COMPACT_ATOMS: atom_id res chain seq x y z
N MET A 1 16.25 -5.98 11.81
CA MET A 1 15.48 -6.02 10.56
C MET A 1 14.40 -7.08 10.66
N LYS A 2 13.15 -6.73 10.36
CA LYS A 2 12.01 -7.65 10.28
C LYS A 2 11.33 -7.48 8.92
N THR A 3 10.86 -8.56 8.31
CA THR A 3 10.21 -8.54 7.01
C THR A 3 8.78 -9.04 7.11
N TYR A 4 7.89 -8.42 6.34
CA TYR A 4 6.48 -8.75 6.33
C TYR A 4 5.96 -8.79 4.89
N LEU A 5 5.25 -9.86 4.54
CA LEU A 5 4.46 -9.88 3.32
C LEU A 5 3.28 -8.94 3.49
N VAL A 6 2.94 -8.12 2.48
CA VAL A 6 1.93 -7.08 2.64
C VAL A 6 0.99 -6.93 1.45
N GLY A 7 -0.11 -6.26 1.66
CA GLY A 7 -0.97 -5.74 0.60
C GLY A 7 -1.68 -6.80 -0.22
N GLY A 8 -1.58 -6.68 -1.53
CA GLY A 8 -2.29 -7.55 -2.47
C GLY A 8 -2.01 -9.04 -2.29
N ALA A 9 -0.78 -9.40 -1.96
CA ALA A 9 -0.39 -10.79 -1.73
C ALA A 9 -1.11 -11.42 -0.54
N VAL A 10 -1.21 -10.70 0.59
CA VAL A 10 -1.92 -11.17 1.79
C VAL A 10 -3.42 -11.23 1.52
N ARG A 11 -3.99 -10.19 0.92
CA ARG A 11 -5.41 -10.16 0.52
C ARG A 11 -5.77 -11.34 -0.38
N ASP A 12 -4.99 -11.58 -1.44
CA ASP A 12 -5.28 -12.62 -2.41
C ASP A 12 -5.16 -14.01 -1.79
N LYS A 13 -4.17 -14.22 -0.91
CA LYS A 13 -4.04 -15.44 -0.10
C LYS A 13 -5.30 -15.68 0.75
N LEU A 14 -5.80 -14.66 1.44
CA LEU A 14 -6.99 -14.75 2.27
C LEU A 14 -8.28 -15.02 1.46
N LEU A 15 -8.34 -14.53 0.23
CA LEU A 15 -9.42 -14.79 -0.72
C LEU A 15 -9.30 -16.15 -1.44
N GLY A 16 -8.21 -16.90 -1.24
CA GLY A 16 -7.95 -18.13 -1.99
C GLY A 16 -7.62 -17.90 -3.46
N ILE A 17 -7.19 -16.70 -3.82
CA ILE A 17 -6.78 -16.33 -5.18
C ILE A 17 -5.27 -16.59 -5.31
N PRO A 18 -4.79 -17.14 -6.44
CA PRO A 18 -3.36 -17.33 -6.67
C PRO A 18 -2.58 -16.02 -6.55
N VAL A 19 -1.60 -15.98 -5.64
CA VAL A 19 -0.71 -14.84 -5.47
C VAL A 19 0.27 -14.79 -6.64
N LYS A 20 0.27 -13.68 -7.39
CA LYS A 20 1.16 -13.47 -8.54
C LYS A 20 2.42 -12.73 -8.14
N ASP A 21 2.24 -11.60 -7.46
CA ASP A 21 3.32 -10.71 -7.06
C ASP A 21 3.37 -10.65 -5.54
N ARG A 22 4.57 -10.61 -4.98
CA ARG A 22 4.81 -10.54 -3.55
C ARG A 22 5.58 -9.28 -3.22
N ASP A 23 4.93 -8.41 -2.45
CA ASP A 23 5.51 -7.18 -1.93
C ASP A 23 5.86 -7.38 -0.46
N TRP A 24 7.08 -7.00 -0.11
CA TRP A 24 7.59 -7.12 1.24
C TRP A 24 7.88 -5.75 1.83
N VAL A 25 7.53 -5.56 3.10
CA VAL A 25 7.93 -4.39 3.89
C VAL A 25 9.02 -4.80 4.88
N VAL A 26 10.06 -3.98 4.96
CA VAL A 26 11.18 -4.16 5.88
C VAL A 26 11.13 -3.08 6.95
N VAL A 27 11.08 -3.50 8.20
CA VAL A 27 11.06 -2.63 9.37
C VAL A 27 12.39 -2.74 10.13
N GLY A 28 12.91 -1.61 10.60
CA GLY A 28 14.13 -1.58 11.41
C GLY A 28 15.40 -1.82 10.60
N ALA A 29 15.48 -1.30 9.38
CA ALA A 29 16.68 -1.34 8.54
C ALA A 29 16.90 -0.03 7.80
N THR A 30 18.15 0.20 7.39
CA THR A 30 18.54 1.29 6.51
C THR A 30 18.81 0.81 5.09
N PRO A 31 18.85 1.69 4.08
CA PRO A 31 19.24 1.32 2.71
C PRO A 31 20.62 0.66 2.65
N GLU A 32 21.58 1.14 3.43
CA GLU A 32 22.94 0.61 3.48
C GLU A 32 22.96 -0.82 4.03
N GLU A 33 22.15 -1.11 5.06
CA GLU A 33 22.01 -2.45 5.60
C GLU A 33 21.40 -3.41 4.57
N MET A 34 20.39 -2.97 3.83
CA MET A 34 19.80 -3.77 2.75
C MET A 34 20.83 -4.13 1.68
N ILE A 35 21.65 -3.16 1.25
CA ILE A 35 22.71 -3.38 0.26
C ILE A 35 23.76 -4.35 0.81
N LYS A 36 24.14 -4.21 2.07
CA LYS A 36 25.10 -5.10 2.74
C LYS A 36 24.61 -6.55 2.80
N GLU A 37 23.30 -6.76 2.96
CA GLU A 37 22.66 -8.08 2.92
C GLU A 37 22.50 -8.62 1.48
N GLY A 38 22.99 -7.90 0.47
CA GLY A 38 23.01 -8.32 -0.93
C GLY A 38 21.77 -7.96 -1.74
N PHE A 39 20.87 -7.15 -1.19
CA PHE A 39 19.74 -6.64 -1.96
C PHE A 39 20.21 -5.60 -2.98
N LYS A 40 19.54 -5.54 -4.14
CA LYS A 40 19.83 -4.58 -5.19
C LYS A 40 18.79 -3.46 -5.15
N ALA A 41 19.22 -2.23 -4.88
CA ALA A 41 18.36 -1.05 -4.97
C ALA A 41 17.90 -0.80 -6.42
N VAL A 42 16.62 -0.54 -6.60
CA VAL A 42 15.97 -0.13 -7.84
C VAL A 42 14.97 0.99 -7.54
N GLY A 43 14.68 1.84 -8.53
CA GLY A 43 13.81 3.01 -8.37
C GLY A 43 14.59 4.28 -8.09
N GLU A 44 14.09 5.39 -8.65
CA GLU A 44 14.75 6.70 -8.55
C GLU A 44 14.22 7.52 -7.37
N ASP A 45 12.90 7.51 -7.14
CA ASP A 45 12.25 8.38 -6.15
C ASP A 45 12.19 7.74 -4.76
N PHE A 46 12.05 6.43 -4.70
CA PHE A 46 12.05 5.67 -3.46
C PHE A 46 12.75 4.33 -3.65
N PRO A 47 13.70 3.97 -2.77
CA PRO A 47 14.44 2.73 -2.93
C PRO A 47 13.54 1.51 -2.66
N VAL A 48 13.24 0.79 -3.73
CA VAL A 48 12.77 -0.58 -3.70
C VAL A 48 13.99 -1.47 -3.87
N PHE A 49 14.03 -2.57 -3.18
CA PHE A 49 15.16 -3.49 -3.18
C PHE A 49 14.71 -4.83 -3.74
N LEU A 50 15.45 -5.36 -4.70
CA LEU A 50 15.22 -6.70 -5.21
C LEU A 50 16.01 -7.72 -4.38
N HIS A 51 15.32 -8.75 -3.91
CA HIS A 51 15.96 -9.85 -3.20
C HIS A 51 16.97 -10.57 -4.10
N PRO A 52 18.18 -10.89 -3.61
CA PRO A 52 19.26 -11.41 -4.46
C PRO A 52 18.90 -12.70 -5.21
N LYS A 53 18.11 -13.58 -4.61
CA LYS A 53 17.73 -14.88 -5.18
C LYS A 53 16.35 -14.87 -5.82
N THR A 54 15.31 -14.45 -5.09
CA THR A 54 13.91 -14.55 -5.56
C THR A 54 13.50 -13.43 -6.50
N LYS A 55 14.22 -12.29 -6.49
CA LYS A 55 13.90 -11.06 -7.24
C LYS A 55 12.59 -10.41 -6.82
N GLU A 56 11.99 -10.85 -5.73
CA GLU A 56 10.83 -10.21 -5.14
C GLU A 56 11.19 -8.82 -4.62
N GLU A 57 10.20 -7.92 -4.59
CA GLU A 57 10.37 -6.53 -4.20
C GLU A 57 10.25 -6.34 -2.69
N TYR A 58 11.24 -5.67 -2.12
CA TYR A 58 11.31 -5.30 -0.71
C TYR A 58 11.40 -3.78 -0.60
N ALA A 59 10.50 -3.17 0.15
CA ALA A 59 10.53 -1.74 0.44
C ALA A 59 10.74 -1.50 1.93
N LEU A 60 11.53 -0.50 2.31
CA LEU A 60 11.62 -0.07 3.70
C LEU A 60 10.27 0.51 4.14
N ALA A 61 9.88 0.23 5.40
CA ALA A 61 8.72 0.86 6.01
C ALA A 61 8.85 2.38 5.91
N ARG A 62 7.78 3.05 5.51
CA ARG A 62 7.80 4.48 5.25
C ARG A 62 6.50 5.17 5.64
N THR A 63 6.62 6.45 5.93
CA THR A 63 5.50 7.38 5.94
C THR A 63 5.51 8.23 4.67
N GLU A 64 4.35 8.73 4.30
CA GLU A 64 4.19 9.62 3.15
C GLU A 64 3.54 10.93 3.62
N ARG A 65 4.02 12.05 3.10
CA ARG A 65 3.44 13.36 3.38
C ARG A 65 3.22 14.08 2.05
N LYS A 66 2.01 14.55 1.83
CA LYS A 66 1.72 15.39 0.68
C LYS A 66 2.38 16.77 0.85
N SER A 67 3.18 17.17 -0.12
CA SER A 67 3.90 18.46 -0.15
C SER A 67 3.54 19.31 -1.37
N GLY A 68 2.77 18.74 -2.34
CA GLY A 68 2.41 19.41 -3.60
C GLY A 68 1.27 18.72 -4.33
N LYS A 69 0.95 19.18 -5.53
CA LYS A 69 -0.08 18.59 -6.39
C LYS A 69 0.47 17.38 -7.16
N GLY A 70 -0.40 16.40 -7.42
CA GLY A 70 -0.11 15.24 -8.24
C GLY A 70 0.87 14.25 -7.61
N TYR A 71 1.41 13.35 -8.44
CA TYR A 71 2.28 12.25 -7.98
C TYR A 71 3.62 12.71 -7.39
N LYS A 72 4.26 13.71 -7.99
CA LYS A 72 5.51 14.28 -7.49
C LYS A 72 5.35 15.12 -6.22
N GLY A 73 4.11 15.28 -5.76
CA GLY A 73 3.77 16.02 -4.56
C GLY A 73 3.88 15.23 -3.25
N PHE A 74 4.46 14.03 -3.25
CA PHE A 74 4.69 13.25 -2.03
C PHE A 74 6.16 13.27 -1.63
N VAL A 75 6.39 13.49 -0.33
CA VAL A 75 7.69 13.27 0.30
C VAL A 75 7.60 11.99 1.10
N PHE A 76 8.51 11.08 0.79
CA PHE A 76 8.65 9.79 1.47
C PHE A 76 9.69 9.91 2.57
N PHE A 77 9.37 9.39 3.74
CA PHE A 77 10.30 9.31 4.85
C PHE A 77 10.41 7.86 5.31
N SER A 78 11.59 7.30 5.23
CA SER A 78 11.92 5.98 5.77
C SER A 78 13.04 6.12 6.80
N SER A 79 12.85 5.49 7.94
CA SER A 79 13.90 5.34 8.96
C SER A 79 13.65 4.03 9.71
N PRO A 80 14.64 3.49 10.42
CA PRO A 80 14.46 2.29 11.25
C PRO A 80 13.36 2.41 12.31
N ASP A 81 12.97 3.63 12.69
CA ASP A 81 11.94 3.92 13.69
C ASP A 81 10.52 3.88 13.10
N VAL A 82 10.36 3.89 11.78
CA VAL A 82 9.04 3.78 11.15
C VAL A 82 8.50 2.37 11.39
N THR A 83 7.33 2.30 12.00
CA THR A 83 6.69 1.04 12.35
C THR A 83 5.97 0.40 11.16
N LEU A 84 5.66 -0.89 11.26
CA LEU A 84 4.79 -1.57 10.29
C LEU A 84 3.41 -0.90 10.21
N GLU A 85 2.86 -0.52 11.37
CA GLU A 85 1.55 0.13 11.45
C GLU A 85 1.53 1.48 10.72
N ASP A 86 2.60 2.27 10.84
CA ASP A 86 2.75 3.53 10.10
C ASP A 86 2.75 3.29 8.59
N ASP A 87 3.45 2.26 8.11
CA ASP A 87 3.44 1.90 6.69
C ASP A 87 2.06 1.43 6.21
N LEU A 88 1.38 0.62 7.01
CA LEU A 88 0.03 0.16 6.68
C LEU A 88 -0.98 1.30 6.68
N LYS A 89 -0.83 2.29 7.56
CA LYS A 89 -1.73 3.45 7.70
C LYS A 89 -1.81 4.34 6.45
N ARG A 90 -0.71 4.45 5.70
CA ARG A 90 -0.67 5.26 4.47
C ARG A 90 -1.33 4.59 3.26
N ARG A 91 -1.69 3.30 3.36
CA ARG A 91 -2.29 2.54 2.26
C ARG A 91 -3.71 3.00 1.96
N ASP A 92 -4.22 2.56 0.81
CA ASP A 92 -5.54 2.99 0.32
C ASP A 92 -6.70 2.35 1.08
N LEU A 93 -6.79 1.03 1.07
CA LEU A 93 -7.91 0.27 1.61
C LEU A 93 -7.47 -0.68 2.72
N THR A 94 -8.35 -0.93 3.69
CA THR A 94 -8.11 -1.86 4.80
C THR A 94 -7.71 -3.25 4.32
N ILE A 95 -8.36 -3.74 3.26
CA ILE A 95 -8.06 -5.04 2.64
C ILE A 95 -6.65 -5.14 2.04
N ASN A 96 -5.98 -4.01 1.80
CA ASN A 96 -4.60 -3.92 1.34
C ASN A 96 -3.63 -3.49 2.45
N ALA A 97 -4.13 -3.29 3.67
CA ALA A 97 -3.37 -2.88 4.85
C ALA A 97 -3.23 -4.00 5.88
N ILE A 98 -3.15 -5.22 5.40
CA ILE A 98 -2.88 -6.43 6.17
C ILE A 98 -1.45 -6.88 5.87
N ALA A 99 -0.74 -7.32 6.90
CA ALA A 99 0.60 -7.89 6.77
C ALA A 99 0.62 -9.32 7.33
N GLU A 100 1.61 -10.09 6.88
CA GLU A 100 1.89 -11.44 7.39
C GLU A 100 3.38 -11.54 7.75
N ASP A 101 3.69 -12.03 8.93
CA ASP A 101 5.05 -12.25 9.37
C ASP A 101 5.65 -13.56 8.80
N GLU A 102 6.92 -13.81 9.08
CA GLU A 102 7.64 -15.01 8.65
C GLU A 102 7.08 -16.34 9.22
N TYR A 103 6.27 -16.25 10.26
CA TYR A 103 5.60 -17.41 10.90
C TYR A 103 4.17 -17.62 10.38
N GLY A 104 3.68 -16.74 9.50
CA GLY A 104 2.32 -16.78 8.98
C GLY A 104 1.28 -16.11 9.87
N ASN A 105 1.69 -15.36 10.91
CA ASN A 105 0.77 -14.61 11.73
C ASN A 105 0.34 -13.33 11.00
N LEU A 106 -0.95 -13.05 11.01
CA LEU A 106 -1.51 -11.83 10.42
C LEU A 106 -1.38 -10.66 11.40
N ILE A 107 -1.01 -9.51 10.85
CA ILE A 107 -0.98 -8.22 11.53
C ILE A 107 -1.98 -7.31 10.80
N ASP A 108 -3.12 -7.07 11.43
CA ASP A 108 -4.26 -6.36 10.84
C ASP A 108 -4.78 -5.24 11.75
N PRO A 109 -4.04 -4.14 11.87
CA PRO A 109 -4.39 -3.04 12.78
C PRO A 109 -5.65 -2.27 12.34
N TYR A 110 -6.09 -2.44 11.08
CA TYR A 110 -7.20 -1.69 10.49
C TYR A 110 -8.42 -2.56 10.14
N SER A 111 -8.48 -3.78 10.66
CA SER A 111 -9.60 -4.72 10.47
C SER A 111 -9.89 -5.09 9.00
N GLY A 112 -8.85 -5.20 8.20
CA GLY A 112 -8.95 -5.57 6.79
C GLY A 112 -9.48 -6.98 6.57
N GLU A 113 -9.19 -7.94 7.47
CA GLU A 113 -9.76 -9.29 7.42
C GLU A 113 -11.28 -9.27 7.55
N ALA A 114 -11.82 -8.46 8.46
CA ALA A 114 -13.26 -8.31 8.64
C ALA A 114 -13.91 -7.69 7.40
N ASP A 115 -13.30 -6.66 6.82
CA ASP A 115 -13.78 -6.04 5.60
C ASP A 115 -13.71 -7.00 4.40
N LEU A 116 -12.66 -7.82 4.28
CA LEU A 116 -12.56 -8.88 3.28
C LEU A 116 -13.70 -9.88 3.40
N LYS A 117 -13.94 -10.38 4.60
CA LYS A 117 -15.01 -11.36 4.89
C LYS A 117 -16.40 -10.81 4.57
N ASN A 118 -16.62 -9.52 4.83
CA ASN A 118 -17.89 -8.84 4.60
C ASN A 118 -18.03 -8.26 3.18
N GLY A 119 -17.01 -8.34 2.34
CA GLY A 119 -17.02 -7.79 1.00
C GLY A 119 -17.11 -6.26 0.98
N VAL A 120 -16.35 -5.57 1.84
CA VAL A 120 -16.39 -4.12 2.02
C VAL A 120 -15.06 -3.49 1.58
N LEU A 121 -15.15 -2.41 0.82
CA LEU A 121 -14.03 -1.52 0.49
C LEU A 121 -14.09 -0.30 1.41
N ARG A 122 -13.14 -0.22 2.33
CA ARG A 122 -13.02 0.85 3.33
C ARG A 122 -11.63 1.47 3.26
N HIS A 123 -11.53 2.80 3.28
CA HIS A 123 -10.26 3.51 3.38
C HIS A 123 -9.60 3.28 4.75
N VAL A 124 -8.27 3.33 4.78
CA VAL A 124 -7.50 3.10 6.02
C VAL A 124 -7.51 4.33 6.93
N SER A 125 -7.27 5.51 6.37
CA SER A 125 -7.09 6.75 7.12
C SER A 125 -7.53 7.99 6.33
N SER A 126 -7.55 9.16 6.98
CA SER A 126 -7.83 10.44 6.33
C SER A 126 -6.84 10.81 5.21
N ALA A 127 -5.63 10.25 5.22
CA ALA A 127 -4.66 10.40 4.13
C ALA A 127 -5.15 9.81 2.80
N PHE A 128 -6.27 9.10 2.79
CA PHE A 128 -6.89 8.58 1.58
C PHE A 128 -7.15 9.65 0.52
N VAL A 129 -7.56 10.86 0.93
CA VAL A 129 -7.89 11.96 0.02
C VAL A 129 -6.66 12.61 -0.64
N GLU A 130 -5.47 12.30 -0.17
CA GLU A 130 -4.24 12.92 -0.67
C GLU A 130 -3.80 12.42 -2.05
N ASP A 131 -4.18 11.19 -2.42
CA ASP A 131 -3.87 10.61 -3.74
C ASP A 131 -5.15 10.40 -4.56
N PRO A 132 -5.40 11.21 -5.60
CA PRO A 132 -6.60 11.12 -6.43
C PRO A 132 -6.68 9.79 -7.21
N LEU A 133 -5.55 9.12 -7.46
CA LEU A 133 -5.53 7.79 -8.11
C LEU A 133 -6.34 6.75 -7.32
N ARG A 134 -6.50 6.94 -6.01
CA ARG A 134 -7.26 6.03 -5.15
C ARG A 134 -8.74 5.92 -5.56
N VAL A 135 -9.32 6.95 -6.19
CA VAL A 135 -10.67 6.88 -6.77
C VAL A 135 -10.75 5.76 -7.83
N LEU A 136 -9.79 5.76 -8.76
CA LEU A 136 -9.73 4.75 -9.83
C LEU A 136 -9.41 3.36 -9.28
N ARG A 137 -8.54 3.29 -8.29
CA ARG A 137 -8.20 2.02 -7.60
C ARG A 137 -9.42 1.42 -6.91
N VAL A 138 -10.19 2.21 -6.17
CA VAL A 138 -11.43 1.72 -5.51
C VAL A 138 -12.44 1.24 -6.55
N ALA A 139 -12.66 2.01 -7.62
CA ALA A 139 -13.56 1.59 -8.71
C ALA A 139 -13.12 0.25 -9.33
N ARG A 140 -11.81 0.09 -9.57
CA ARG A 140 -11.24 -1.17 -10.06
C ARG A 140 -11.48 -2.33 -9.07
N PHE A 141 -11.21 -2.15 -7.78
CA PHE A 141 -11.44 -3.20 -6.79
C PHE A 141 -12.93 -3.55 -6.65
N ALA A 142 -13.82 -2.56 -6.69
CA ALA A 142 -15.27 -2.79 -6.69
C ALA A 142 -15.70 -3.65 -7.88
N ALA A 143 -15.19 -3.35 -9.08
CA ALA A 143 -15.47 -4.12 -10.28
C ALA A 143 -14.87 -5.55 -10.23
N CYS A 144 -13.62 -5.69 -9.75
CA CYS A 144 -12.93 -6.99 -9.74
C CYS A 144 -13.49 -7.95 -8.69
N PHE A 145 -13.83 -7.45 -7.50
CA PHE A 145 -14.26 -8.29 -6.38
C PHE A 145 -15.78 -8.28 -6.14
N GLY A 146 -16.52 -7.35 -6.74
CA GLY A 146 -17.94 -7.16 -6.45
C GLY A 146 -18.22 -6.64 -5.04
N PHE A 147 -17.22 -6.06 -4.38
CA PHE A 147 -17.33 -5.56 -3.01
C PHE A 147 -18.06 -4.22 -2.95
N LYS A 148 -18.76 -3.99 -1.85
CA LYS A 148 -19.45 -2.72 -1.59
C LYS A 148 -18.48 -1.69 -1.03
N ILE A 149 -18.60 -0.45 -1.48
CA ILE A 149 -17.85 0.67 -0.91
C ILE A 149 -18.57 1.14 0.35
N SER A 150 -17.84 1.31 1.47
CA SER A 150 -18.42 1.85 2.70
C SER A 150 -18.90 3.28 2.51
N ASP A 151 -19.92 3.70 3.27
CA ASP A 151 -20.52 5.03 3.13
C ASP A 151 -19.50 6.14 3.38
N GLU A 152 -18.64 5.98 4.37
CA GLU A 152 -17.58 6.94 4.69
C GLU A 152 -16.57 7.06 3.53
N THR A 153 -16.17 5.94 2.94
CA THR A 153 -15.27 5.94 1.78
C THR A 153 -15.93 6.55 0.56
N MET A 154 -17.21 6.26 0.33
CA MET A 154 -17.98 6.87 -0.76
C MET A 154 -18.04 8.40 -0.63
N GLN A 155 -18.15 8.94 0.58
CA GLN A 155 -18.10 10.39 0.82
C GLN A 155 -16.74 10.98 0.43
N LEU A 156 -15.64 10.32 0.79
CA LEU A 156 -14.30 10.76 0.41
C LEU A 156 -14.08 10.71 -1.12
N LEU A 157 -14.56 9.66 -1.78
CA LEU A 157 -14.51 9.55 -3.24
C LEU A 157 -15.24 10.73 -3.92
N LYS A 158 -16.39 11.12 -3.41
CA LYS A 158 -17.14 12.29 -3.91
C LYS A 158 -16.39 13.61 -3.70
N ILE A 159 -15.65 13.75 -2.60
CA ILE A 159 -14.81 14.92 -2.34
C ILE A 159 -13.67 14.99 -3.35
N ILE A 160 -12.94 13.88 -3.54
CA ILE A 160 -11.82 13.81 -4.48
C ILE A 160 -12.30 14.07 -5.91
N SER A 161 -13.45 13.47 -6.32
CA SER A 161 -13.98 13.61 -7.67
C SER A 161 -14.43 15.04 -8.04
N LYS A 162 -14.63 15.90 -7.04
CA LYS A 162 -14.94 17.31 -7.23
C LYS A 162 -13.72 18.23 -7.16
N SER A 163 -12.56 17.69 -6.84
CA SER A 163 -11.31 18.44 -6.80
C SER A 163 -10.62 18.44 -8.16
N ASP A 164 -9.81 19.45 -8.43
CA ASP A 164 -8.99 19.55 -9.64
C ASP A 164 -7.81 18.54 -9.65
N GLU A 165 -7.70 17.73 -8.61
CA GLU A 165 -6.60 16.76 -8.44
C GLU A 165 -6.68 15.60 -9.44
N LEU A 166 -7.88 15.24 -9.91
CA LEU A 166 -8.05 14.20 -10.94
C LEU A 166 -7.46 14.63 -12.28
N ASP A 167 -7.50 15.92 -12.59
CA ASP A 167 -6.94 16.47 -13.83
C ASP A 167 -5.40 16.43 -13.84
N ALA A 168 -4.79 16.29 -12.68
CA ALA A 168 -3.34 16.14 -12.52
C ALA A 168 -2.84 14.68 -12.67
N LEU A 169 -3.74 13.71 -12.91
CA LEU A 169 -3.35 12.33 -13.14
C LEU A 169 -2.71 12.18 -14.52
N VAL A 170 -1.55 11.53 -14.53
CA VAL A 170 -0.85 11.21 -15.77
C VAL A 170 -1.32 9.84 -16.31
N PRO A 171 -1.45 9.67 -17.65
CA PRO A 171 -1.96 8.44 -18.25
C PRO A 171 -1.21 7.18 -17.81
N GLU A 172 0.09 7.27 -17.60
CA GLU A 172 0.96 6.15 -17.21
C GLU A 172 0.61 5.55 -15.83
N ARG A 173 -0.11 6.31 -14.99
CA ARG A 173 -0.58 5.83 -13.69
C ARG A 173 -2.02 5.29 -13.72
N VAL A 174 -2.76 5.63 -14.76
CA VAL A 174 -4.17 5.23 -14.91
C VAL A 174 -4.28 3.86 -15.57
N TRP A 175 -3.38 3.53 -16.46
CA TRP A 175 -3.28 2.26 -17.20
C TRP A 175 -2.21 1.37 -16.58
#